data_7cd9ac622fef30837d171656a9faa9bf
#
_entry.id   7cd9ac622fef30837d171656a9faa9bf
#
_cell.length_a   1.000
_cell.length_b   1.000
_cell.length_c   1.000
_cell.angle_alpha   90.00
_cell.angle_beta   90.00
_cell.angle_gamma   90.00
#
_symmetry.space_group_name_H-M   'P 1'
#
loop_
_entity.id
_entity.type
_entity.pdbx_description
1 polymer ?
#
loop_
_entity_poly.entity_id
_entity_poly.type
_entity_poly.pdbx_seq_one_letter_code
_entity_poly.pdbx_strand_id
1 'polypeptide(L)'
;MGLSATDVDSMLNLKDSSSSLEAAYLVLGVSPSASNEEVKNAYRQMALKHHPDKVSTLGDDVRKAAQKKFQEINNAKDLIYKARGI
;
A
#
# COMPACT_ATOMS: atom_id res chain seq x y z
N MET A 1 5.98 24.84 21.12
CA MET A 1 5.81 24.85 20.56
C MET A 1 6.03 24.07 19.58
N GLY A 2 5.74 23.91 18.77
CA GLY A 2 5.88 23.07 17.70
C GLY A 2 7.15 22.37 17.68
N LEU A 3 7.98 22.74 18.55
CA LEU A 3 9.13 22.12 18.56
C LEU A 3 9.08 20.73 18.81
N SER A 4 8.42 20.31 19.78
CA SER A 4 8.36 18.94 20.09
C SER A 4 7.79 18.17 18.97
N ALA A 5 6.82 18.70 18.31
CA ALA A 5 6.20 18.01 17.20
C ALA A 5 7.22 17.81 16.10
N THR A 6 8.01 18.79 15.83
CA THR A 6 9.00 18.70 14.80
C THR A 6 10.04 17.65 15.12
N ASP A 7 10.51 17.64 16.34
CA ASP A 7 11.49 16.68 16.72
C ASP A 7 10.93 15.27 16.62
N VAL A 8 9.71 15.13 17.05
CA VAL A 8 9.08 13.82 17.00
C VAL A 8 8.94 13.36 15.56
N ASP A 9 8.65 14.30 14.67
CA ASP A 9 8.54 13.95 13.27
C ASP A 9 9.83 13.37 12.74
N SER A 10 10.93 13.93 13.12
CA SER A 10 12.20 13.44 12.65
C SER A 10 12.42 12.00 13.09
N MET A 11 12.08 11.69 14.31
CA MET A 11 12.22 10.36 14.81
C MET A 11 11.23 9.43 14.16
N LEU A 12 10.04 9.95 13.91
CA LEU A 12 9.02 9.14 13.31
C LEU A 12 9.42 8.69 11.92
N ASN A 13 10.25 9.42 11.25
CA ASN A 13 10.67 9.05 9.92
C ASN A 13 11.24 7.64 9.88
N LEU A 14 12.02 7.27 10.86
CA LEU A 14 12.58 5.95 10.90
C LEU A 14 11.51 4.93 11.18
N LYS A 15 10.61 5.24 12.10
CA LYS A 15 9.54 4.33 12.42
C LYS A 15 8.57 4.28 11.26
N ASP A 16 8.37 5.42 10.61
CA ASP A 16 7.46 5.46 9.49
C ASP A 16 7.86 4.50 8.40
N SER A 17 9.15 4.31 8.17
CA SER A 17 9.60 3.39 7.16
C SER A 17 9.15 1.97 7.50
N SER A 18 9.33 1.56 8.76
CA SER A 18 8.91 0.24 9.18
C SER A 18 7.39 0.15 9.16
N SER A 19 6.72 1.19 9.66
CA SER A 19 5.27 1.19 9.69
C SER A 19 4.71 1.18 8.28
N SER A 20 5.33 1.90 7.37
CA SER A 20 4.87 1.93 6.00
C SER A 20 4.98 0.57 5.34
N LEU A 21 6.06 -0.14 5.63
CA LEU A 21 6.24 -1.46 5.07
C LEU A 21 5.20 -2.44 5.63
N GLU A 22 4.96 -2.37 6.93
CA GLU A 22 3.94 -3.21 7.53
C GLU A 22 2.56 -2.88 6.98
N ALA A 23 2.28 -1.60 6.83
CA ALA A 23 1.01 -1.17 6.27
C ALA A 23 0.88 -1.67 4.84
N ALA A 24 1.99 -1.70 4.09
CA ALA A 24 1.97 -2.20 2.73
C ALA A 24 1.56 -3.67 2.69
N TYR A 25 2.08 -4.47 3.62
CA TYR A 25 1.69 -5.87 3.68
C TYR A 25 0.21 -6.00 4.03
N LEU A 26 -0.29 -5.14 4.91
CA LEU A 26 -1.70 -5.16 5.26
C LEU A 26 -2.57 -4.76 4.06
N VAL A 27 -2.11 -3.80 3.28
CA VAL A 27 -2.85 -3.36 2.10
C VAL A 27 -2.98 -4.51 1.11
N LEU A 28 -1.92 -5.27 0.92
CA LEU A 28 -1.97 -6.42 0.03
C LEU A 28 -2.63 -7.64 0.67
N GLY A 29 -2.80 -7.61 1.98
CA GLY A 29 -3.44 -8.73 2.68
C GLY A 29 -2.53 -9.95 2.81
N VAL A 30 -1.22 -9.73 2.91
CA VAL A 30 -0.29 -10.84 3.09
C VAL A 30 0.55 -10.62 4.33
N SER A 31 1.15 -11.69 4.81
CA SER A 31 2.03 -11.62 5.96
C SER A 31 3.38 -11.07 5.56
N PRO A 32 4.08 -10.37 6.45
CA PRO A 32 5.45 -9.95 6.15
C PRO A 32 6.38 -11.12 5.88
N SER A 33 6.03 -12.32 6.33
CA SER A 33 6.81 -13.50 6.10
C SER A 33 6.40 -14.25 4.83
N ALA A 34 5.44 -13.72 4.08
CA ALA A 34 4.99 -14.35 2.86
C ALA A 34 6.13 -14.40 1.83
N SER A 35 6.10 -15.39 0.96
CA SER A 35 7.13 -15.51 -0.07
C SER A 35 6.94 -14.44 -1.13
N ASN A 36 7.95 -14.22 -1.94
CA ASN A 36 7.87 -13.24 -3.01
C ASN A 36 6.74 -13.58 -3.96
N GLU A 37 6.55 -14.86 -4.22
CA GLU A 37 5.49 -15.30 -5.10
C GLU A 37 4.12 -15.00 -4.51
N GLU A 38 3.97 -15.22 -3.22
CA GLU A 38 2.73 -14.91 -2.54
C GLU A 38 2.43 -13.42 -2.59
N VAL A 39 3.46 -12.60 -2.43
CA VAL A 39 3.30 -11.15 -2.49
C VAL A 39 2.85 -10.75 -3.89
N LYS A 40 3.47 -11.30 -4.92
CA LYS A 40 3.10 -10.97 -6.30
C LYS A 40 1.66 -11.39 -6.60
N ASN A 41 1.28 -12.57 -6.12
CA ASN A 41 -0.08 -13.04 -6.33
C ASN A 41 -1.09 -12.17 -5.60
N ALA A 42 -0.76 -11.79 -4.38
CA ALA A 42 -1.65 -10.92 -3.59
C ALA A 42 -1.84 -9.58 -4.28
N TYR A 43 -0.75 -9.02 -4.80
CA TYR A 43 -0.84 -7.75 -5.52
C TYR A 43 -1.74 -7.91 -6.75
N ARG A 44 -1.54 -8.98 -7.50
CA ARG A 44 -2.33 -9.21 -8.70
C ARG A 44 -3.82 -9.32 -8.38
N GLN A 45 -4.14 -10.08 -7.34
CA GLN A 45 -5.53 -10.24 -6.93
C GLN A 45 -6.15 -8.93 -6.48
N MET A 46 -5.41 -8.18 -5.68
CA MET A 46 -5.90 -6.89 -5.21
C MET A 46 -6.07 -5.91 -6.37
N ALA A 47 -5.13 -5.90 -7.29
CA ALA A 47 -5.21 -5.01 -8.45
C ALA A 47 -6.44 -5.33 -9.30
N LEU A 48 -6.74 -6.60 -9.48
CA LEU A 48 -7.91 -6.99 -10.24
C LEU A 48 -9.19 -6.65 -9.50
N LYS A 49 -9.19 -6.85 -8.20
CA LYS A 49 -10.37 -6.61 -7.40
C LYS A 49 -10.74 -5.13 -7.35
N HIS A 50 -9.74 -4.26 -7.30
CA HIS A 50 -9.97 -2.83 -7.15
C HIS A 50 -9.66 -2.03 -8.41
N HIS A 51 -9.61 -2.69 -9.55
CA HIS A 51 -9.28 -2.00 -10.78
C HIS A 51 -10.41 -1.01 -11.12
N PRO A 52 -10.09 0.25 -11.39
CA PRO A 52 -11.13 1.24 -11.65
C PRO A 52 -11.97 0.95 -12.88
N ASP A 53 -11.41 0.29 -13.88
CA ASP A 53 -12.16 -0.04 -15.07
C ASP A 53 -13.30 -1.01 -14.79
N LYS A 54 -13.10 -1.90 -13.83
CA LYS A 54 -14.11 -2.89 -13.51
C LYS A 54 -15.33 -2.27 -12.87
N VAL A 55 -15.14 -1.17 -12.16
CA VAL A 55 -16.23 -0.54 -11.43
C VAL A 55 -16.66 0.78 -12.07
N SER A 56 -16.16 1.09 -13.26
CA SER A 56 -16.46 2.37 -13.87
C SER A 56 -17.94 2.50 -14.19
N THR A 57 -18.63 1.40 -14.38
CA THR A 57 -20.05 1.43 -14.69
C THR A 57 -20.91 1.64 -13.46
N LEU A 58 -20.32 1.55 -12.27
CA LEU A 58 -21.07 1.69 -11.02
C LEU A 58 -21.23 3.14 -10.58
N GLY A 59 -20.57 4.06 -11.27
CA GLY A 59 -20.68 5.47 -10.95
C GLY A 59 -19.32 6.11 -10.71
N ASP A 60 -19.30 7.44 -10.81
CA ASP A 60 -18.05 8.18 -10.64
C ASP A 60 -17.49 8.05 -9.24
N ASP A 61 -18.36 8.06 -8.24
CA ASP A 61 -17.90 7.97 -6.86
C ASP A 61 -17.21 6.64 -6.61
N VAL A 62 -17.78 5.57 -7.12
CA VAL A 62 -17.22 4.23 -6.97
C VAL A 62 -15.90 4.13 -7.74
N ARG A 63 -15.86 4.72 -8.94
CA ARG A 63 -14.67 4.70 -9.74
C ARG A 63 -13.53 5.45 -9.06
N LYS A 64 -13.82 6.60 -8.45
CA LYS A 64 -12.81 7.38 -7.76
C LYS A 64 -12.29 6.63 -6.54
N ALA A 65 -13.17 5.98 -5.80
CA ALA A 65 -12.77 5.20 -4.64
C ALA A 65 -11.87 4.04 -5.07
N ALA A 66 -12.23 3.37 -6.16
CA ALA A 66 -11.45 2.25 -6.67
C ALA A 66 -10.08 2.72 -7.15
N GLN A 67 -10.04 3.88 -7.79
CA GLN A 67 -8.80 4.44 -8.28
C GLN A 67 -7.85 4.76 -7.13
N LYS A 68 -8.39 5.33 -6.08
CA LYS A 68 -7.59 5.65 -4.91
C LYS A 68 -7.05 4.38 -4.26
N LYS A 69 -7.89 3.37 -4.14
CA LYS A 69 -7.49 2.11 -3.55
C LYS A 69 -6.43 1.43 -4.42
N PHE A 70 -6.62 1.47 -5.73
CA PHE A 70 -5.68 0.88 -6.66
C PHE A 70 -4.30 1.55 -6.52
N GLN A 71 -4.29 2.86 -6.34
CA GLN A 71 -3.05 3.59 -6.17
C GLN A 71 -2.35 3.17 -4.87
N GLU A 72 -3.12 2.96 -3.80
CA GLU A 72 -2.58 2.49 -2.54
C GLU A 72 -1.95 1.11 -2.72
N ILE A 73 -2.62 0.26 -3.47
CA ILE A 73 -2.12 -1.09 -3.73
C ILE A 73 -0.81 -1.03 -4.49
N ASN A 74 -0.72 -0.16 -5.49
CA ASN A 74 0.52 0.00 -6.26
C ASN A 74 1.65 0.53 -5.38
N ASN A 75 1.35 1.50 -4.53
CA ASN A 75 2.35 2.05 -3.64
C ASN A 75 2.84 1.00 -2.65
N ALA A 76 1.92 0.20 -2.13
CA ALA A 76 2.28 -0.87 -1.21
C ALA A 76 3.17 -1.91 -1.90
N LYS A 77 2.81 -2.27 -3.12
CA LYS A 77 3.59 -3.22 -3.91
C LYS A 77 5.01 -2.68 -4.13
N ASP A 78 5.12 -1.40 -4.48
CA ASP A 78 6.41 -0.81 -4.74
C ASP A 78 7.29 -0.83 -3.49
N LEU A 79 6.73 -0.52 -2.35
CA LEU A 79 7.47 -0.53 -1.11
C LEU A 79 7.99 -1.92 -0.80
N ILE A 80 7.14 -2.92 -0.94
CA ILE A 80 7.51 -4.29 -0.63
C ILE A 80 8.55 -4.81 -1.63
N TYR A 81 8.34 -4.56 -2.91
CA TYR A 81 9.27 -5.02 -3.93
C TYR A 81 10.64 -4.38 -3.72
N LYS A 82 10.65 -3.11 -3.40
CA LYS A 82 11.91 -2.41 -3.17
C LYS A 82 12.63 -2.97 -1.94
N ALA A 83 11.89 -3.23 -0.88
CA ALA A 83 12.46 -3.78 0.34
C ALA A 83 12.99 -5.18 0.13
N ARG A 84 12.34 -5.96 -0.73
CA ARG A 84 12.76 -7.34 -0.99
C ARG A 84 13.77 -7.46 -2.13
N GLY A 85 13.90 -6.43 -2.93
CA GLY A 85 14.82 -6.47 -4.06
C GLY A 85 14.31 -7.32 -5.21
N ILE A 86 13.02 -7.36 -5.42
CA ILE A 86 12.44 -8.17 -6.50
C ILE A 86 11.77 -7.33 -7.58
#